data_d58c209cce31c4612ab1ea1c820e228d
#
_entry.id   d58c209cce31c4612ab1ea1c820e228d
#
_cell.length_a   1.000
_cell.length_b   1.000
_cell.length_c   1.000
_cell.angle_alpha   90.00
_cell.angle_beta   90.00
_cell.angle_gamma   90.00
#
_symmetry.space_group_name_H-M   'P 1'
#
loop_
_entity.id
_entity.type
_entity.pdbx_description
1 polymer ?
#
loop_
_entity_poly.entity_id
_entity_poly.type
_entity_poly.pdbx_seq_one_letter_code
_entity_poly.pdbx_strand_id
1 'polypeptide(L)'
;MPTRRSWVRVPLPAPKIMIIWIASYPKSGNTYLRSFISSYYFSKKGKFDFDLLLNILQFPSFKFSKKKINSELEASQNWIYNQQQFFSGEKLHFIKTHSNLNEYKGNNFTTKNLSLGGIYIVRDPRNLITSMTHHYSLNYEQAYSKMINKNQTLLEKSTDGDYSNFTFLGSWSSHYKX
;
A
#
# COMPACT_ATOMS: atom_id res chain seq x y z
N MET A 1 -54.79 3.13 6.42
CA MET A 1 -53.77 3.28 5.39
C MET A 1 -52.40 3.43 6.07
N PRO A 2 -51.42 2.59 5.76
CA PRO A 2 -50.11 2.70 6.42
C PRO A 2 -49.34 3.90 5.81
N THR A 3 -48.89 4.79 6.67
CA THR A 3 -48.08 5.94 6.30
C THR A 3 -46.73 5.47 5.72
N ARG A 4 -46.42 5.85 4.48
CA ARG A 4 -45.11 5.62 3.88
C ARG A 4 -44.07 6.42 4.66
N ARG A 5 -43.21 5.70 5.41
CA ARG A 5 -42.03 6.31 5.98
C ARG A 5 -41.05 6.60 4.83
N SER A 6 -40.88 7.89 4.54
CA SER A 6 -39.84 8.33 3.60
C SER A 6 -38.47 8.25 4.30
N TRP A 7 -37.64 7.33 3.84
CA TRP A 7 -36.27 7.24 4.32
C TRP A 7 -35.46 8.34 3.60
N VAL A 8 -35.10 9.36 4.34
CA VAL A 8 -34.15 10.36 3.85
C VAL A 8 -32.75 9.80 4.03
N ARG A 9 -32.12 9.44 2.93
CA ARG A 9 -30.69 9.10 2.96
C ARG A 9 -29.90 10.40 3.12
N VAL A 10 -29.41 10.66 4.32
CA VAL A 10 -28.44 11.73 4.55
C VAL A 10 -27.11 11.26 3.91
N PRO A 11 -26.64 11.94 2.86
CA PRO A 11 -25.34 11.55 2.30
C PRO A 11 -24.27 11.73 3.37
N LEU A 12 -23.48 10.69 3.60
CA LEU A 12 -22.30 10.83 4.45
C LEU A 12 -21.35 11.86 3.79
N PRO A 13 -20.78 12.77 4.56
CA PRO A 13 -19.82 13.70 3.98
C PRO A 13 -18.69 12.91 3.31
N ALA A 14 -18.33 13.31 2.10
CA ALA A 14 -17.24 12.69 1.38
C ALA A 14 -15.95 12.79 2.22
N PRO A 15 -15.13 11.76 2.25
CA PRO A 15 -13.88 11.84 2.99
C PRO A 15 -13.02 12.98 2.44
N LYS A 16 -12.42 13.75 3.32
CA LYS A 16 -11.55 14.87 2.94
C LYS A 16 -10.28 14.39 2.23
N ILE A 17 -9.93 13.13 2.43
CA ILE A 17 -8.76 12.49 1.81
C ILE A 17 -9.29 11.30 0.99
N MET A 18 -8.86 11.19 -0.26
CA MET A 18 -9.32 10.13 -1.17
C MET A 18 -8.13 9.34 -1.68
N ILE A 19 -7.78 8.28 -0.95
CA ILE A 19 -6.70 7.36 -1.37
C ILE A 19 -7.31 6.15 -2.08
N ILE A 20 -6.82 5.84 -3.28
CA ILE A 20 -7.00 4.54 -3.93
C ILE A 20 -5.67 3.79 -3.82
N TRP A 21 -5.70 2.69 -3.08
CA TRP A 21 -4.54 1.86 -2.87
C TRP A 21 -4.29 0.95 -4.07
N ILE A 22 -3.04 0.90 -4.54
CA ILE A 22 -2.57 -0.09 -5.51
C ILE A 22 -1.74 -1.08 -4.70
N ALA A 23 -2.39 -2.13 -4.25
CA ALA A 23 -1.85 -3.07 -3.26
C ALA A 23 -1.46 -4.39 -3.91
N SER A 24 -0.39 -4.99 -3.43
CA SER A 24 0.04 -6.31 -3.87
C SER A 24 1.12 -6.88 -2.95
N TYR A 25 1.19 -8.19 -2.87
CA TYR A 25 2.42 -8.83 -2.40
C TYR A 25 3.58 -8.44 -3.35
N PRO A 26 4.83 -8.28 -2.86
CA PRO A 26 5.95 -7.94 -3.72
C PRO A 26 6.07 -8.88 -4.93
N LYS A 27 6.49 -8.38 -6.08
CA LYS A 27 6.71 -9.13 -7.33
C LYS A 27 5.41 -9.61 -8.02
N SER A 28 4.25 -9.11 -7.63
CA SER A 28 2.95 -9.49 -8.22
C SER A 28 2.54 -8.67 -9.45
N GLY A 29 3.36 -7.71 -9.89
CA GLY A 29 3.05 -6.92 -11.08
C GLY A 29 2.60 -5.48 -10.78
N ASN A 30 2.85 -4.99 -9.58
CA ASN A 30 2.44 -3.64 -9.16
C ASN A 30 2.96 -2.56 -10.11
N THR A 31 4.22 -2.64 -10.54
CA THR A 31 4.82 -1.67 -11.48
C THR A 31 4.06 -1.64 -12.81
N TYR A 32 3.66 -2.81 -13.31
CA TYR A 32 2.92 -2.93 -14.57
C TYR A 32 1.58 -2.18 -14.49
N LEU A 33 0.79 -2.42 -13.45
CA LEU A 33 -0.48 -1.70 -13.28
C LEU A 33 -0.26 -0.21 -13.08
N ARG A 34 0.74 0.16 -12.29
CA ARG A 34 1.09 1.57 -12.06
C ARG A 34 1.45 2.28 -13.37
N SER A 35 2.15 1.60 -14.29
CA SER A 35 2.52 2.21 -15.57
C SER A 35 1.27 2.53 -16.41
N PHE A 36 0.24 1.67 -16.38
CA PHE A 36 -1.03 1.95 -17.05
C PHE A 36 -1.75 3.14 -16.42
N ILE A 37 -1.90 3.12 -15.10
CA ILE A 37 -2.60 4.20 -14.38
C ILE A 37 -1.85 5.51 -14.59
N SER A 38 -0.52 5.49 -14.50
CA SER A 38 0.31 6.68 -14.69
C SER A 38 0.18 7.24 -16.10
N SER A 39 0.20 6.37 -17.11
CA SER A 39 0.03 6.80 -18.51
C SER A 39 -1.35 7.42 -18.75
N TYR A 40 -2.38 6.80 -18.18
CA TYR A 40 -3.76 7.24 -18.35
C TYR A 40 -4.02 8.60 -17.70
N TYR A 41 -3.58 8.77 -16.45
CA TYR A 41 -3.93 9.95 -15.64
C TYR A 41 -2.93 11.10 -15.78
N PHE A 42 -1.65 10.82 -16.05
CA PHE A 42 -0.61 11.84 -15.93
C PHE A 42 0.14 12.11 -17.24
N SER A 43 -0.05 11.28 -18.29
CA SER A 43 0.58 11.52 -19.58
C SER A 43 -0.31 12.41 -20.46
N LYS A 44 0.28 13.41 -21.07
CA LYS A 44 -0.44 14.29 -22.03
C LYS A 44 -0.77 13.59 -23.35
N LYS A 45 -0.01 12.57 -23.70
CA LYS A 45 -0.13 11.86 -24.99
C LYS A 45 -0.48 10.38 -24.85
N GLY A 46 -0.80 9.92 -23.65
CA GLY A 46 -1.08 8.51 -23.36
C GLY A 46 0.14 7.59 -23.45
N LYS A 47 1.34 8.12 -23.63
CA LYS A 47 2.56 7.33 -23.69
C LYS A 47 3.18 7.18 -22.32
N PHE A 48 3.70 6.00 -22.04
CA PHE A 48 4.40 5.72 -20.79
C PHE A 48 5.81 6.29 -20.80
N ASP A 49 6.18 6.84 -19.67
CA ASP A 49 7.54 7.22 -19.32
C ASP A 49 7.76 6.85 -17.84
N PHE A 50 8.95 6.40 -17.50
CA PHE A 50 9.25 5.96 -16.14
C PHE A 50 9.06 7.08 -15.09
N ASP A 51 9.29 8.32 -15.46
CA ASP A 51 9.08 9.47 -14.57
C ASP A 51 7.61 9.62 -14.15
N LEU A 52 6.67 9.13 -14.95
CA LEU A 52 5.24 9.14 -14.60
C LEU A 52 4.96 8.30 -13.34
N LEU A 53 5.77 7.29 -13.05
CA LEU A 53 5.61 6.48 -11.84
C LEU A 53 5.84 7.28 -10.56
N LEU A 54 6.54 8.41 -10.65
CA LEU A 54 6.77 9.31 -9.51
C LEU A 54 5.46 9.96 -9.03
N ASN A 55 4.42 9.96 -9.85
CA ASN A 55 3.10 10.46 -9.45
C ASN A 55 2.32 9.46 -8.56
N ILE A 56 2.74 8.19 -8.52
CA ILE A 56 2.13 7.17 -7.67
C ILE A 56 3.19 6.73 -6.65
N LEU A 57 3.19 7.41 -5.53
CA LEU A 57 4.18 7.19 -4.47
C LEU A 57 3.90 5.87 -3.74
N GLN A 58 4.91 5.34 -3.09
CA GLN A 58 4.79 4.15 -2.22
C GLN A 58 4.60 4.59 -0.77
N PHE A 59 3.65 3.96 -0.09
CA PHE A 59 3.44 4.12 1.36
C PHE A 59 3.43 2.72 2.01
N PRO A 60 4.12 2.51 3.13
CA PRO A 60 5.02 3.45 3.81
C PRO A 60 6.29 3.76 3.01
N SER A 61 6.86 4.91 3.24
CA SER A 61 8.21 5.25 2.75
C SER A 61 8.77 6.43 3.57
N PHE A 62 10.08 6.64 3.49
CA PHE A 62 10.73 7.73 4.24
C PHE A 62 10.13 9.11 3.93
N LYS A 63 9.59 9.29 2.72
CA LYS A 63 9.00 10.56 2.27
C LYS A 63 7.81 10.99 3.13
N PHE A 64 7.18 10.05 3.82
CA PHE A 64 5.96 10.30 4.59
C PHE A 64 6.19 10.33 6.09
N SER A 65 7.43 10.49 6.54
CA SER A 65 7.70 10.63 7.96
C SER A 65 8.64 11.81 8.18
N LYS A 66 8.24 12.66 9.11
CA LYS A 66 9.07 13.78 9.57
C LYS A 66 9.93 13.39 10.78
N LYS A 67 9.80 12.15 11.23
CA LYS A 67 10.50 11.63 12.39
C LYS A 67 11.28 10.38 12.01
N LYS A 68 12.38 10.17 12.68
CA LYS A 68 13.10 8.90 12.61
C LYS A 68 12.19 7.81 13.19
N ILE A 69 12.03 6.72 12.46
CA ILE A 69 11.24 5.57 12.90
C ILE A 69 12.20 4.40 13.12
N ASN A 70 12.20 3.87 14.32
CA ASN A 70 13.19 2.90 14.75
C ASN A 70 12.61 1.50 15.03
N SER A 71 11.29 1.36 15.06
CA SER A 71 10.64 0.08 15.33
C SER A 71 9.35 -0.08 14.55
N GLU A 72 8.92 -1.35 14.42
CA GLU A 72 7.63 -1.69 13.80
C GLU A 72 6.46 -1.05 14.54
N LEU A 73 6.52 -1.02 15.85
CA LEU A 73 5.46 -0.40 16.66
C LEU A 73 5.35 1.09 16.35
N GLU A 74 6.48 1.79 16.37
CA GLU A 74 6.52 3.22 16.04
C GLU A 74 6.02 3.49 14.63
N ALA A 75 6.40 2.63 13.67
CA ALA A 75 5.92 2.74 12.28
C ALA A 75 4.40 2.64 12.22
N SER A 76 3.81 1.65 12.89
CA SER A 76 2.36 1.42 12.88
C SER A 76 1.59 2.56 13.55
N GLN A 77 2.13 3.11 14.63
CA GLN A 77 1.51 4.24 15.36
C GLN A 77 1.45 5.51 14.51
N ASN A 78 2.32 5.63 13.50
CA ASN A 78 2.39 6.81 12.65
C ASN A 78 1.64 6.65 11.31
N TRP A 79 1.07 5.49 10.99
CA TRP A 79 0.43 5.26 9.69
C TRP A 79 -0.69 6.27 9.39
N ILE A 80 -1.66 6.39 10.30
CA ILE A 80 -2.83 7.27 10.10
C ILE A 80 -2.38 8.73 10.07
N TYR A 81 -1.55 9.14 11.02
CA TYR A 81 -1.03 10.49 11.08
C TYR A 81 -0.31 10.87 9.78
N ASN A 82 0.58 10.01 9.29
CA ASN A 82 1.32 10.29 8.06
C ASN A 82 0.39 10.39 6.84
N GLN A 83 -0.62 9.51 6.74
CA GLN A 83 -1.61 9.60 5.66
C GLN A 83 -2.38 10.93 5.71
N GLN A 84 -2.77 11.36 6.89
CA GLN A 84 -3.48 12.64 7.07
C GLN A 84 -2.62 13.85 6.69
N GLN A 85 -1.33 13.81 7.02
CA GLN A 85 -0.42 14.93 6.73
C GLN A 85 -0.06 15.04 5.25
N PHE A 86 0.12 13.91 4.57
CA PHE A 86 0.69 13.91 3.21
C PHE A 86 -0.34 13.79 2.10
N PHE A 87 -1.56 13.34 2.40
CA PHE A 87 -2.61 13.18 1.39
C PHE A 87 -3.81 14.08 1.65
N SER A 88 -3.54 15.26 2.22
CA SER A 88 -4.59 16.24 2.54
C SER A 88 -5.22 16.87 1.30
N GLY A 89 -6.46 17.32 1.44
CA GLY A 89 -7.20 18.00 0.38
C GLY A 89 -8.17 17.07 -0.35
N GLU A 90 -8.96 17.65 -1.24
CA GLU A 90 -10.01 16.95 -1.99
C GLU A 90 -9.49 16.21 -3.24
N LYS A 91 -8.18 16.06 -3.37
CA LYS A 91 -7.54 15.44 -4.51
C LYS A 91 -7.51 13.91 -4.35
N LEU A 92 -7.72 13.21 -5.44
CA LEU A 92 -7.56 11.76 -5.51
C LEU A 92 -6.08 11.39 -5.57
N HIS A 93 -5.66 10.48 -4.70
CA HIS A 93 -4.29 9.99 -4.62
C HIS A 93 -4.27 8.49 -4.94
N PHE A 94 -3.52 8.10 -5.97
CA PHE A 94 -3.17 6.69 -6.19
C PHE A 94 -1.88 6.41 -5.42
N ILE A 95 -1.92 5.44 -4.51
CA ILE A 95 -0.77 5.14 -3.64
C ILE A 95 -0.45 3.65 -3.70
N LYS A 96 0.80 3.34 -4.04
CA LYS A 96 1.30 1.97 -4.03
C LYS A 96 1.54 1.50 -2.60
N THR A 97 1.18 0.25 -2.31
CA THR A 97 1.59 -0.38 -1.06
C THR A 97 1.90 -1.87 -1.26
N HIS A 98 2.82 -2.35 -0.43
CA HIS A 98 3.08 -3.76 -0.21
C HIS A 98 2.75 -4.18 1.22
N SER A 99 2.26 -3.26 2.05
CA SER A 99 1.76 -3.62 3.38
C SER A 99 0.39 -4.32 3.23
N ASN A 100 0.18 -5.32 4.05
CA ASN A 100 -1.15 -5.91 4.21
C ASN A 100 -2.08 -4.91 4.93
N LEU A 101 -3.38 -5.17 4.90
CA LEU A 101 -4.39 -4.29 5.50
C LEU A 101 -4.65 -4.62 6.98
N ASN A 102 -3.78 -5.38 7.60
CA ASN A 102 -3.99 -5.84 8.97
C ASN A 102 -3.72 -4.74 10.00
N GLU A 103 -4.30 -4.94 11.14
CA GLU A 103 -3.95 -4.21 12.35
C GLU A 103 -2.63 -4.73 12.93
N TYR A 104 -1.81 -3.84 13.46
CA TYR A 104 -0.60 -4.20 14.18
C TYR A 104 -0.64 -3.57 15.58
N LYS A 105 -0.77 -4.40 16.61
CA LYS A 105 -0.80 -3.98 18.03
C LYS A 105 -1.80 -2.82 18.29
N GLY A 106 -3.01 -2.95 17.76
CA GLY A 106 -4.06 -1.94 17.93
C GLY A 106 -4.02 -0.80 16.92
N ASN A 107 -3.04 -0.76 16.02
CA ASN A 107 -2.91 0.31 15.02
C ASN A 107 -3.35 -0.20 13.64
N ASN A 108 -4.38 0.41 13.08
CA ASN A 108 -4.86 0.08 11.74
C ASN A 108 -3.99 0.73 10.67
N PHE A 109 -3.73 0.00 9.57
CA PHE A 109 -2.94 0.52 8.46
C PHE A 109 -3.56 1.77 7.83
N THR A 110 -4.88 1.76 7.66
CA THR A 110 -5.65 2.90 7.13
C THR A 110 -7.05 2.89 7.71
N THR A 111 -7.87 3.87 7.36
CA THR A 111 -9.27 3.95 7.81
C THR A 111 -10.21 4.24 6.63
N LYS A 112 -11.51 3.99 6.85
CA LYS A 112 -12.57 4.31 5.86
C LYS A 112 -12.63 5.81 5.51
N ASN A 113 -12.18 6.66 6.43
CA ASN A 113 -12.19 8.12 6.20
C ASN A 113 -11.00 8.60 5.34
N LEU A 114 -9.99 7.76 5.17
CA LEU A 114 -8.80 8.09 4.38
C LEU A 114 -8.80 7.35 3.04
N SER A 115 -9.46 6.20 2.96
CA SER A 115 -9.37 5.29 1.81
C SER A 115 -10.69 5.25 1.05
N LEU A 116 -10.65 5.60 -0.20
CA LEU A 116 -11.80 5.45 -1.11
C LEU A 116 -11.95 3.98 -1.56
N GLY A 117 -10.83 3.27 -1.67
CA GLY A 117 -10.83 1.86 -2.07
C GLY A 117 -9.43 1.37 -2.42
N GLY A 118 -9.37 0.20 -3.04
CA GLY A 118 -8.10 -0.36 -3.46
C GLY A 118 -8.23 -1.33 -4.64
N ILE A 119 -7.15 -1.44 -5.40
CA ILE A 119 -6.96 -2.44 -6.44
C ILE A 119 -5.89 -3.40 -5.93
N TYR A 120 -6.26 -4.66 -5.73
CA TYR A 120 -5.32 -5.66 -5.22
C TYR A 120 -4.88 -6.58 -6.36
N ILE A 121 -3.56 -6.64 -6.57
CA ILE A 121 -2.96 -7.43 -7.65
C ILE A 121 -2.44 -8.75 -7.07
N VAL A 122 -2.98 -9.85 -7.59
CA VAL A 122 -2.59 -11.21 -7.18
C VAL A 122 -1.78 -11.85 -8.30
N ARG A 123 -0.77 -12.61 -7.93
CA ARG A 123 0.04 -13.42 -8.85
C ARG A 123 0.12 -14.85 -8.33
N ASP A 124 0.12 -15.81 -9.25
CA ASP A 124 0.30 -17.22 -8.92
C ASP A 124 1.58 -17.40 -8.08
N PRO A 125 1.48 -18.04 -6.89
CA PRO A 125 2.63 -18.17 -5.99
C PRO A 125 3.79 -18.98 -6.60
N ARG A 126 3.51 -19.88 -7.55
CA ARG A 126 4.55 -20.65 -8.24
C ARG A 126 5.43 -19.73 -9.11
N ASN A 127 4.83 -18.75 -9.76
CA ASN A 127 5.54 -17.74 -10.54
C ASN A 127 6.16 -16.66 -9.67
N LEU A 128 5.53 -16.42 -8.52
CA LEU A 128 6.00 -15.42 -7.56
C LEU A 128 7.31 -15.85 -6.93
N ILE A 129 7.42 -17.13 -6.50
CA ILE A 129 8.63 -17.63 -5.84
C ILE A 129 9.85 -17.51 -6.77
N THR A 130 9.71 -17.87 -8.05
CA THR A 130 10.79 -17.71 -9.04
C THR A 130 11.20 -16.23 -9.17
N SER A 131 10.22 -15.32 -9.22
CA SER A 131 10.51 -13.89 -9.32
C SER A 131 11.21 -13.36 -8.06
N MET A 132 10.92 -13.93 -6.89
CA MET A 132 11.56 -13.56 -5.63
C MET A 132 13.01 -14.05 -5.56
N THR A 133 13.28 -15.29 -6.03
CA THR A 133 14.65 -15.80 -6.04
C THR A 133 15.56 -14.89 -6.86
N HIS A 134 15.13 -14.51 -8.07
CA HIS A 134 15.91 -13.61 -8.92
C HIS A 134 16.08 -12.22 -8.35
N HIS A 135 15.01 -11.64 -7.80
CA HIS A 135 15.04 -10.24 -7.38
C HIS A 135 15.80 -10.01 -6.08
N TYR A 136 15.72 -10.96 -5.15
CA TYR A 136 16.33 -10.82 -3.82
C TYR A 136 17.58 -11.69 -3.67
N SER A 137 18.05 -12.33 -4.75
CA SER A 137 19.21 -13.24 -4.75
C SER A 137 19.08 -14.35 -3.70
N LEU A 138 17.91 -15.00 -3.70
CA LEU A 138 17.56 -16.08 -2.75
C LEU A 138 17.54 -17.43 -3.47
N ASN A 139 17.75 -18.51 -2.73
CA ASN A 139 17.39 -19.83 -3.23
C ASN A 139 15.88 -20.08 -3.00
N TYR A 140 15.35 -21.19 -3.55
CA TYR A 140 13.90 -21.47 -3.48
C TYR A 140 13.40 -21.67 -2.04
N GLU A 141 14.19 -22.30 -1.20
CA GLU A 141 13.83 -22.55 0.20
C GLU A 141 13.71 -21.23 0.99
N GLN A 142 14.67 -20.33 0.77
CA GLN A 142 14.66 -18.99 1.40
C GLN A 142 13.44 -18.17 0.91
N ALA A 143 13.17 -18.21 -0.38
CA ALA A 143 12.01 -17.50 -0.96
C ALA A 143 10.70 -18.07 -0.41
N TYR A 144 10.59 -19.40 -0.35
CA TYR A 144 9.42 -20.09 0.21
C TYR A 144 9.23 -19.73 1.69
N SER A 145 10.30 -19.80 2.49
CA SER A 145 10.26 -19.42 3.91
C SER A 145 9.70 -18.01 4.13
N LYS A 146 10.16 -17.06 3.31
CA LYS A 146 9.64 -15.68 3.37
C LYS A 146 8.16 -15.61 3.01
N MET A 147 7.73 -16.38 2.00
CA MET A 147 6.35 -16.37 1.52
C MET A 147 5.34 -16.94 2.54
N ILE A 148 5.77 -17.89 3.35
CA ILE A 148 4.87 -18.51 4.35
C ILE A 148 4.95 -17.84 5.74
N ASN A 149 5.91 -16.97 5.97
CA ASN A 149 6.11 -16.32 7.26
C ASN A 149 5.00 -15.29 7.53
N LYS A 150 4.16 -15.57 8.52
CA LYS A 150 3.03 -14.71 8.89
C LYS A 150 3.45 -13.37 9.48
N ASN A 151 4.68 -13.28 9.98
CA ASN A 151 5.24 -12.07 10.58
C ASN A 151 6.27 -11.39 9.68
N GLN A 152 6.22 -11.68 8.37
CA GLN A 152 7.20 -11.12 7.44
C GLN A 152 7.06 -9.61 7.34
N THR A 153 8.15 -8.90 7.64
CA THR A 153 8.28 -7.45 7.46
C THR A 153 9.48 -7.19 6.56
N LEU A 154 9.34 -6.26 5.63
CA LEU A 154 10.49 -5.74 4.88
C LEU A 154 10.99 -4.49 5.58
N LEU A 155 12.28 -4.48 5.87
CA LEU A 155 12.98 -3.35 6.43
C LEU A 155 13.83 -2.69 5.34
N GLU A 156 13.57 -1.43 5.07
CA GLU A 156 14.40 -0.60 4.19
C GLU A 156 15.05 0.49 5.03
N LYS A 157 16.36 0.62 4.92
CA LYS A 157 17.10 1.68 5.61
C LYS A 157 17.49 2.76 4.60
N SER A 158 17.54 4.01 5.05
CA SER A 158 18.08 5.10 4.24
C SER A 158 19.58 4.90 4.04
N THR A 159 20.13 5.52 3.02
CA THR A 159 21.56 5.41 2.68
C THR A 159 22.48 5.94 3.79
N ASP A 160 22.01 6.94 4.53
CA ASP A 160 22.72 7.50 5.70
C ASP A 160 22.50 6.69 6.99
N GLY A 161 21.63 5.70 6.96
CA GLY A 161 21.34 4.84 8.10
C GLY A 161 20.44 5.45 9.17
N ASP A 162 20.03 6.69 8.99
CA ASP A 162 19.26 7.42 10.00
C ASP A 162 17.76 7.12 9.99
N TYR A 163 17.29 6.35 9.02
CA TYR A 163 15.87 6.12 8.83
C TYR A 163 15.57 4.68 8.43
N SER A 164 14.59 4.11 9.07
CA SER A 164 14.10 2.77 8.74
C SER A 164 12.64 2.84 8.30
N ASN A 165 12.31 2.14 7.24
CA ASN A 165 10.96 2.00 6.75
C ASN A 165 10.52 0.54 6.88
N PHE A 166 9.36 0.31 7.47
CA PHE A 166 8.82 -1.02 7.74
C PHE A 166 7.59 -1.26 6.88
N THR A 167 7.65 -2.28 6.04
CA THR A 167 6.51 -2.74 5.23
C THR A 167 6.05 -4.09 5.76
N PHE A 168 4.84 -4.15 6.26
CA PHE A 168 4.27 -5.33 6.93
C PHE A 168 3.62 -6.23 5.89
N LEU A 169 4.29 -7.31 5.52
CA LEU A 169 3.81 -8.23 4.50
C LEU A 169 2.90 -9.32 5.06
N GLY A 170 3.34 -9.98 6.13
CA GLY A 170 2.79 -11.26 6.52
C GLY A 170 3.08 -12.32 5.47
N SER A 171 2.43 -13.47 5.55
CA SER A 171 2.57 -14.52 4.53
C SER A 171 1.82 -14.13 3.25
N TRP A 172 2.23 -14.74 2.12
CA TRP A 172 1.51 -14.53 0.86
C TRP A 172 0.01 -14.81 1.00
N SER A 173 -0.34 -15.92 1.68
CA SER A 173 -1.75 -16.33 1.82
C SER A 173 -2.54 -15.42 2.76
N SER A 174 -1.92 -14.85 3.80
CA SER A 174 -2.60 -13.91 4.68
C SER A 174 -2.71 -12.51 4.06
N HIS A 175 -1.78 -12.16 3.21
CA HIS A 175 -1.71 -10.83 2.60
C HIS A 175 -2.93 -10.54 1.72
N TYR A 176 -3.41 -11.52 0.93
CA TYR A 176 -4.57 -11.29 0.06
C TYR A 176 -5.91 -11.49 0.77
N LYS A 177 -5.93 -12.02 1.99
CA LYS A 177 -7.15 -12.17 2.80
C LYS A 177 -7.50 -10.93 3.62
N UNK A 178 -6.44 -10.33 3.85
CA UNK A 178 -6.55 -9.30 4.67
C UNK A 178 -7.08 -8.17 4.25
#